data_586c3c86dc578b81449fe9895cfae1bf
#
_entry.id   586c3c86dc578b81449fe9895cfae1bf
#
_cell.length_a   1.000
_cell.length_b   1.000
_cell.length_c   1.000
_cell.angle_alpha   90.00
_cell.angle_beta   90.00
_cell.angle_gamma   90.00
#
_symmetry.space_group_name_H-M   'P 1'
#
loop_
_entity.id
_entity.type
_entity.pdbx_description
1 polymer ?
#
loop_
_entity_poly.entity_id
_entity_poly.type
_entity_poly.pdbx_seq_one_letter_code
_entity_poly.pdbx_strand_id
1 'polypeptide(L)'
;MQMPITSDVSSAKLFLSNISTNLAPTQGTAIGAAVTLAAQSFSPSKKAQKTIVVITDGENFEDDAASAAHQAQKQGIQVNVIGVGSPQGAPIPMPEGGFLTDDAGQTVVTALNEQMAQEIARAGKGVYINGGANDAVETLHETLDKLARTDLESISYTKHDEQFPVFAALAIVLLLGLLLYTERQSPWLQKYNFFTRKQTQA
;
A
#
# COMPACT_ATOMS: atom_id res chain seq x y z
N MET A 1 16.09 -4.94 -6.05
CA MET A 1 15.12 -5.17 -4.96
C MET A 1 15.67 -6.23 -4.03
N GLN A 2 15.79 -5.94 -2.75
CA GLN A 2 16.43 -6.84 -1.77
C GLN A 2 15.42 -7.76 -1.08
N MET A 3 14.19 -7.29 -0.88
CA MET A 3 13.11 -8.08 -0.30
C MET A 3 11.80 -7.81 -1.05
N PRO A 4 11.02 -8.85 -1.40
CA PRO A 4 9.69 -8.66 -1.99
C PRO A 4 8.70 -8.14 -0.93
N ILE A 5 7.59 -7.56 -1.39
CA ILE A 5 6.50 -7.16 -0.50
C ILE A 5 5.94 -8.41 0.19
N THR A 6 5.88 -8.38 1.52
CA THR A 6 5.44 -9.51 2.35
C THR A 6 4.54 -9.04 3.48
N SER A 7 3.62 -9.89 3.91
CA SER A 7 2.83 -9.71 5.14
C SER A 7 3.52 -10.30 6.38
N ASP A 8 4.64 -10.99 6.20
CA ASP A 8 5.44 -11.54 7.31
C ASP A 8 6.30 -10.43 7.94
N VAL A 9 5.75 -9.83 8.99
CA VAL A 9 6.40 -8.75 9.75
C VAL A 9 7.69 -9.23 10.41
N SER A 10 7.76 -10.50 10.82
CA SER A 10 8.94 -11.06 11.51
C SER A 10 10.12 -11.16 10.56
N SER A 11 9.90 -11.71 9.37
CA SER A 11 10.92 -11.76 8.31
C SER A 11 11.34 -10.36 7.85
N ALA A 12 10.40 -9.42 7.74
CA ALA A 12 10.71 -8.04 7.39
C ALA A 12 11.61 -7.35 8.43
N LYS A 13 11.32 -7.53 9.72
CA LYS A 13 12.16 -7.00 10.81
C LYS A 13 13.55 -7.64 10.83
N LEU A 14 13.64 -8.95 10.62
CA LEU A 14 14.92 -9.64 10.56
C LEU A 14 15.77 -9.14 9.37
N PHE A 15 15.14 -8.93 8.21
CA PHE A 15 15.82 -8.36 7.06
C PHE A 15 16.32 -6.94 7.36
N LEU A 16 15.48 -6.10 7.96
CA LEU A 16 15.81 -4.72 8.30
C LEU A 16 17.01 -4.64 9.27
N SER A 17 17.10 -5.57 10.23
CA SER A 17 18.22 -5.61 11.18
C SER A 17 19.55 -6.02 10.56
N ASN A 18 19.53 -6.62 9.36
CA ASN A 18 20.72 -7.05 8.62
C ASN A 18 21.11 -6.09 7.50
N ILE A 19 20.43 -4.94 7.36
CA ILE A 19 20.82 -3.94 6.35
C ILE A 19 22.19 -3.36 6.73
N SER A 20 23.07 -3.36 5.76
CA SER A 20 24.40 -2.75 5.85
C SER A 20 24.76 -2.01 4.56
N THR A 21 25.71 -1.10 4.63
CA THR A 21 26.20 -0.34 3.46
C THR A 21 26.82 -1.23 2.38
N ASN A 22 27.26 -2.45 2.74
CA ASN A 22 27.86 -3.40 1.82
C ASN A 22 26.85 -4.22 0.99
N LEU A 23 25.53 -4.05 1.23
CA LEU A 23 24.49 -4.73 0.46
C LEU A 23 24.38 -4.22 -1.00
N ALA A 24 24.82 -2.99 -1.26
CA ALA A 24 24.87 -2.44 -2.60
C ALA A 24 26.26 -2.70 -3.21
N PRO A 25 26.38 -3.52 -4.28
CA PRO A 25 27.66 -3.82 -4.89
C PRO A 25 28.26 -2.64 -5.66
N THR A 26 27.42 -1.68 -6.06
CA THR A 26 27.81 -0.47 -6.78
C THR A 26 27.45 0.73 -5.92
N GLN A 27 28.43 1.60 -5.69
CA GLN A 27 28.21 2.88 -5.02
C GLN A 27 27.53 3.84 -5.99
N GLY A 28 26.63 4.66 -5.50
CA GLY A 28 25.87 5.64 -6.26
C GLY A 28 24.47 5.83 -5.67
N THR A 29 23.84 6.96 -5.99
CA THR A 29 22.49 7.29 -5.51
C THR A 29 21.58 7.59 -6.70
N ALA A 30 20.69 6.65 -7.01
CA ALA A 30 19.69 6.73 -8.05
C ALA A 30 18.29 6.59 -7.42
N ILE A 31 17.79 7.68 -6.81
CA ILE A 31 16.52 7.68 -6.08
C ILE A 31 15.35 7.42 -7.03
N GLY A 32 15.37 7.98 -8.23
CA GLY A 32 14.31 7.81 -9.22
C GLY A 32 14.18 6.37 -9.70
N ALA A 33 15.31 5.67 -9.94
CA ALA A 33 15.32 4.26 -10.28
C ALA A 33 14.76 3.40 -9.14
N ALA A 34 15.11 3.72 -7.88
CA ALA A 34 14.58 3.03 -6.70
C ALA A 34 13.07 3.22 -6.54
N VAL A 35 12.57 4.45 -6.70
CA VAL A 35 11.13 4.76 -6.65
C VAL A 35 10.38 4.04 -7.77
N THR A 36 10.92 4.02 -8.98
CA THR A 36 10.33 3.32 -10.12
C THR A 36 10.24 1.81 -9.87
N LEU A 37 11.32 1.21 -9.37
CA LEU A 37 11.35 -0.22 -9.02
C LEU A 37 10.36 -0.56 -7.90
N ALA A 38 10.28 0.29 -6.87
CA ALA A 38 9.31 0.14 -5.79
C ALA A 38 7.87 0.23 -6.31
N ALA A 39 7.57 1.19 -7.18
CA ALA A 39 6.26 1.35 -7.78
C ALA A 39 5.83 0.12 -8.61
N GLN A 40 6.76 -0.46 -9.37
CA GLN A 40 6.52 -1.70 -10.14
C GLN A 40 6.29 -2.94 -9.27
N SER A 41 6.74 -2.91 -8.03
CA SER A 41 6.59 -4.03 -7.09
C SER A 41 5.21 -4.17 -6.49
N PHE A 42 4.38 -3.14 -6.58
CA PHE A 42 3.00 -3.18 -6.09
C PHE A 42 2.09 -3.96 -7.04
N SER A 43 1.20 -4.78 -6.44
CA SER A 43 0.12 -5.41 -7.19
C SER A 43 -0.80 -4.36 -7.84
N PRO A 44 -1.35 -4.62 -9.04
CA PRO A 44 -2.27 -3.70 -9.72
C PRO A 44 -3.62 -3.49 -9.01
N SER A 45 -3.84 -4.08 -7.83
CA SER A 45 -5.05 -3.88 -7.04
C SER A 45 -5.29 -2.39 -6.78
N LYS A 46 -6.53 -1.93 -7.06
CA LYS A 46 -6.97 -0.56 -6.76
C LYS A 46 -7.59 -0.40 -5.37
N LYS A 47 -7.71 -1.51 -4.61
CA LYS A 47 -8.43 -1.52 -3.33
C LYS A 47 -7.58 -1.09 -2.13
N ALA A 48 -6.26 -1.14 -2.24
CA ALA A 48 -5.37 -0.78 -1.14
C ALA A 48 -4.58 0.47 -1.48
N GLN A 49 -4.46 1.39 -0.53
CA GLN A 49 -3.58 2.54 -0.64
C GLN A 49 -2.14 2.07 -0.71
N LYS A 50 -1.36 2.74 -1.52
CA LYS A 50 0.03 2.39 -1.75
C LYS A 50 0.90 3.58 -1.39
N THR A 51 1.94 3.32 -0.62
CA THR A 51 2.90 4.33 -0.26
C THR A 51 4.32 3.81 -0.38
N ILE A 52 5.22 4.68 -0.80
CA ILE A 52 6.66 4.47 -0.78
C ILE A 52 7.23 5.44 0.25
N VAL A 53 8.10 4.95 1.12
CA VAL A 53 8.88 5.77 2.04
C VAL A 53 10.34 5.73 1.58
N VAL A 54 10.85 6.87 1.16
CA VAL A 54 12.25 7.04 0.76
C VAL A 54 13.01 7.60 1.96
N ILE A 55 14.11 6.95 2.34
CA ILE A 55 15.03 7.44 3.38
C ILE A 55 16.33 7.82 2.67
N THR A 56 16.71 9.09 2.75
CA THR A 56 17.85 9.62 2.00
C THR A 56 18.45 10.85 2.69
N ASP A 57 19.70 11.14 2.38
CA ASP A 57 20.36 12.42 2.68
C ASP A 57 20.07 13.49 1.59
N GLY A 58 19.29 13.13 0.57
CA GLY A 58 18.91 14.02 -0.53
C GLY A 58 20.00 14.22 -1.58
N GLU A 59 21.11 13.50 -1.50
CA GLU A 59 22.11 13.49 -2.58
C GLU A 59 21.61 12.54 -3.68
N ASN A 60 21.38 13.09 -4.87
CA ASN A 60 20.98 12.32 -6.05
C ASN A 60 21.67 12.91 -7.27
N PHE A 61 22.54 12.13 -7.89
CA PHE A 61 23.41 12.60 -8.98
C PHE A 61 23.12 11.91 -10.31
N GLU A 62 22.29 10.86 -10.31
CA GLU A 62 22.20 9.95 -11.46
C GLU A 62 20.89 10.04 -12.23
N ASP A 63 19.79 10.52 -11.59
CA ASP A 63 18.45 10.48 -12.22
C ASP A 63 17.51 11.61 -11.75
N ASP A 64 16.33 11.70 -12.39
CA ASP A 64 15.26 12.62 -12.05
C ASP A 64 14.29 11.97 -11.07
N ALA A 65 14.59 12.05 -9.76
CA ALA A 65 13.79 11.47 -8.71
C ALA A 65 12.41 12.11 -8.58
N ALA A 66 12.27 13.42 -8.86
CA ALA A 66 10.99 14.12 -8.81
C ALA A 66 10.03 13.63 -9.90
N SER A 67 10.55 13.42 -11.11
CA SER A 67 9.77 12.84 -12.22
C SER A 67 9.30 11.43 -11.90
N ALA A 68 10.17 10.58 -11.32
CA ALA A 68 9.82 9.23 -10.91
C ALA A 68 8.72 9.23 -9.82
N ALA A 69 8.83 10.11 -8.81
CA ALA A 69 7.81 10.28 -7.78
C ALA A 69 6.45 10.74 -8.36
N HIS A 70 6.47 11.66 -9.34
CA HIS A 70 5.27 12.10 -10.04
C HIS A 70 4.63 10.95 -10.86
N GLN A 71 5.44 10.10 -11.48
CA GLN A 71 4.93 8.91 -12.19
C GLN A 71 4.30 7.89 -11.23
N ALA A 72 4.92 7.65 -10.08
CA ALA A 72 4.35 6.82 -9.03
C ALA A 72 3.00 7.38 -8.54
N GLN A 73 2.91 8.69 -8.34
CA GLN A 73 1.68 9.36 -7.95
C GLN A 73 0.55 9.18 -8.97
N LYS A 74 0.85 9.24 -10.28
CA LYS A 74 -0.14 8.95 -11.35
C LYS A 74 -0.69 7.53 -11.30
N GLN A 75 0.05 6.59 -10.70
CA GLN A 75 -0.40 5.22 -10.45
C GLN A 75 -1.14 5.06 -9.12
N GLY A 76 -1.41 6.15 -8.40
CA GLY A 76 -2.07 6.15 -7.09
C GLY A 76 -1.14 5.74 -5.94
N ILE A 77 0.17 5.92 -6.11
CA ILE A 77 1.18 5.60 -5.09
C ILE A 77 1.70 6.91 -4.51
N GLN A 78 1.57 7.09 -3.21
CA GLN A 78 2.13 8.24 -2.50
C GLN A 78 3.61 8.03 -2.21
N VAL A 79 4.44 9.07 -2.35
CA VAL A 79 5.87 8.99 -2.04
C VAL A 79 6.19 9.95 -0.90
N ASN A 80 6.51 9.41 0.28
CA ASN A 80 6.95 10.15 1.45
C ASN A 80 8.48 10.09 1.54
N VAL A 81 9.10 11.15 2.03
CA VAL A 81 10.57 11.23 2.11
C VAL A 81 10.99 11.58 3.53
N ILE A 82 11.91 10.78 4.07
CA ILE A 82 12.60 11.05 5.33
C ILE A 82 14.01 11.52 4.99
N GLY A 83 14.31 12.78 5.27
CA GLY A 83 15.65 13.32 5.13
C GLY A 83 16.51 13.01 6.34
N VAL A 84 17.64 12.34 6.14
CA VAL A 84 18.58 11.98 7.22
C VAL A 84 19.89 12.73 7.02
N GLY A 85 20.34 13.43 8.04
CA GLY A 85 21.55 14.21 8.00
C GLY A 85 21.35 15.65 8.50
N SER A 86 22.40 16.45 8.39
CA SER A 86 22.38 17.86 8.75
C SER A 86 22.50 18.75 7.51
N PRO A 87 21.63 19.77 7.35
CA PRO A 87 21.79 20.76 6.28
C PRO A 87 23.11 21.54 6.34
N GLN A 88 23.72 21.63 7.55
CA GLN A 88 25.01 22.28 7.75
C GLN A 88 26.19 21.42 7.26
N GLY A 89 25.92 20.16 7.01
CA GLY A 89 26.93 19.18 6.62
C GLY A 89 27.69 18.60 7.81
N ALA A 90 28.28 17.43 7.54
CA ALA A 90 29.18 16.77 8.48
C ALA A 90 30.26 16.00 7.71
N PRO A 91 31.48 15.91 8.24
CA PRO A 91 32.51 15.10 7.63
C PRO A 91 32.18 13.61 7.82
N ILE A 92 32.52 12.79 6.82
CA ILE A 92 32.29 11.35 6.82
C ILE A 92 33.34 10.68 7.73
N PRO A 93 32.94 10.02 8.84
CA PRO A 93 33.89 9.33 9.70
C PRO A 93 34.37 8.02 9.05
N MET A 94 35.68 7.74 9.19
CA MET A 94 36.25 6.46 8.76
C MET A 94 36.28 5.45 9.91
N PRO A 95 36.06 4.14 9.63
CA PRO A 95 36.09 3.09 10.65
C PRO A 95 37.43 2.99 11.41
N GLU A 96 38.53 3.35 10.73
CA GLU A 96 39.89 3.33 11.28
C GLU A 96 40.29 4.61 12.03
N GLY A 97 39.34 5.56 12.14
CA GLY A 97 39.55 6.89 12.73
C GLY A 97 39.85 7.95 11.67
N GLY A 98 39.57 9.21 12.02
CA GLY A 98 39.68 10.33 11.08
C GLY A 98 38.46 10.50 10.19
N PHE A 99 38.60 11.27 9.10
CA PHE A 99 37.55 11.59 8.16
C PHE A 99 37.94 11.23 6.73
N LEU A 100 36.96 10.91 5.91
CA LEU A 100 37.18 10.65 4.49
C LEU A 100 37.74 11.91 3.81
N THR A 101 38.80 11.71 3.00
CA THR A 101 39.37 12.77 2.19
C THR A 101 39.22 12.47 0.71
N ASP A 102 39.12 13.49 -0.11
CA ASP A 102 39.14 13.40 -1.56
C ASP A 102 40.60 13.19 -2.10
N ASP A 103 40.71 13.08 -3.40
CA ASP A 103 42.01 12.90 -4.08
C ASP A 103 42.94 14.10 -3.85
N ALA A 104 42.45 15.26 -3.46
CA ALA A 104 43.22 16.45 -3.12
C ALA A 104 43.59 16.53 -1.63
N GLY A 105 43.22 15.52 -0.83
CA GLY A 105 43.47 15.47 0.61
C GLY A 105 42.53 16.37 1.44
N GLN A 106 41.44 16.88 0.84
CA GLN A 106 40.46 17.69 1.56
C GLN A 106 39.38 16.77 2.18
N THR A 107 38.94 17.13 3.41
CA THR A 107 37.89 16.37 4.07
C THR A 107 36.57 16.46 3.29
N VAL A 108 36.00 15.31 2.95
CA VAL A 108 34.69 15.22 2.30
C VAL A 108 33.60 15.53 3.33
N VAL A 109 32.78 16.54 3.02
CA VAL A 109 31.63 16.95 3.83
C VAL A 109 30.38 16.68 3.01
N THR A 110 29.46 15.87 3.56
CA THR A 110 28.14 15.65 2.99
C THR A 110 27.10 16.45 3.76
N ALA A 111 26.10 16.99 3.06
CA ALA A 111 25.03 17.76 3.66
C ALA A 111 23.66 17.27 3.16
N LEU A 112 22.68 17.31 4.06
CA LEU A 112 21.31 16.99 3.68
C LEU A 112 20.77 18.00 2.66
N ASN A 113 20.38 17.53 1.49
CA ASN A 113 19.70 18.34 0.48
C ASN A 113 18.18 18.31 0.73
N GLU A 114 17.74 19.13 1.69
CA GLU A 114 16.33 19.22 2.05
C GLU A 114 15.45 19.69 0.89
N GLN A 115 15.96 20.57 0.04
CA GLN A 115 15.19 21.11 -1.08
C GLN A 115 14.80 19.99 -2.06
N MET A 116 15.74 19.15 -2.42
CA MET A 116 15.48 18.00 -3.30
C MET A 116 14.54 16.98 -2.62
N ALA A 117 14.76 16.66 -1.35
CA ALA A 117 13.92 15.76 -0.60
C ALA A 117 12.45 16.24 -0.53
N GLN A 118 12.25 17.54 -0.30
CA GLN A 118 10.94 18.18 -0.33
C GLN A 118 10.30 18.18 -1.72
N GLU A 119 11.09 18.37 -2.77
CA GLU A 119 10.61 18.34 -4.15
C GLU A 119 10.10 16.93 -4.54
N ILE A 120 10.84 15.88 -4.19
CA ILE A 120 10.43 14.50 -4.40
C ILE A 120 9.12 14.20 -3.65
N ALA A 121 9.01 14.59 -2.38
CA ALA A 121 7.80 14.39 -1.58
C ALA A 121 6.59 15.12 -2.19
N ARG A 122 6.75 16.38 -2.60
CA ARG A 122 5.69 17.16 -3.26
C ARG A 122 5.24 16.53 -4.58
N ALA A 123 6.20 16.09 -5.42
CA ALA A 123 5.90 15.44 -6.68
C ALA A 123 5.11 14.14 -6.49
N GLY A 124 5.41 13.40 -5.41
CA GLY A 124 4.72 12.17 -5.00
C GLY A 124 3.44 12.39 -4.19
N LYS A 125 3.00 13.65 -3.98
CA LYS A 125 1.88 14.00 -3.08
C LYS A 125 2.03 13.44 -1.66
N GLY A 126 3.25 13.27 -1.20
CA GLY A 126 3.60 12.81 0.12
C GLY A 126 4.08 13.93 1.03
N VAL A 127 4.67 13.55 2.15
CA VAL A 127 5.19 14.43 3.19
C VAL A 127 6.70 14.27 3.26
N TYR A 128 7.40 15.40 3.41
CA TYR A 128 8.80 15.42 3.82
C TYR A 128 8.88 15.42 5.34
N ILE A 129 9.72 14.60 5.91
CA ILE A 129 9.95 14.47 7.34
C ILE A 129 11.45 14.60 7.59
N ASN A 130 11.84 15.49 8.51
CA ASN A 130 13.22 15.57 8.96
C ASN A 130 13.51 14.42 9.92
N GLY A 131 14.34 13.48 9.53
CA GLY A 131 14.68 12.28 10.31
C GLY A 131 15.47 12.56 11.60
N GLY A 132 16.06 13.77 11.73
CA GLY A 132 16.69 14.23 12.96
C GLY A 132 15.73 14.84 13.97
N ALA A 133 14.46 15.08 13.63
CA ALA A 133 13.46 15.60 14.54
C ALA A 133 13.00 14.53 15.55
N ASN A 134 12.72 14.94 16.77
CA ASN A 134 12.30 14.02 17.85
C ASN A 134 10.95 13.34 17.58
N ASP A 135 10.12 13.93 16.75
CA ASP A 135 8.78 13.48 16.37
C ASP A 135 8.70 12.85 14.96
N ALA A 136 9.85 12.60 14.33
CA ALA A 136 9.90 12.08 12.95
C ALA A 136 9.14 10.76 12.78
N VAL A 137 9.30 9.83 13.70
CA VAL A 137 8.62 8.52 13.67
C VAL A 137 7.11 8.69 13.90
N GLU A 138 6.72 9.57 14.82
CA GLU A 138 5.31 9.85 15.11
C GLU A 138 4.61 10.52 13.93
N THR A 139 5.25 11.50 13.31
CA THR A 139 4.75 12.16 12.08
C THR A 139 4.59 11.18 10.94
N LEU A 140 5.54 10.24 10.76
CA LEU A 140 5.41 9.18 9.76
C LEU A 140 4.22 8.27 10.08
N HIS A 141 4.08 7.84 11.34
CA HIS A 141 3.00 6.97 11.78
C HIS A 141 1.64 7.62 11.54
N GLU A 142 1.46 8.88 11.95
CA GLU A 142 0.23 9.62 11.68
C GLU A 142 -0.09 9.74 10.18
N THR A 143 0.94 9.96 9.35
CA THR A 143 0.77 10.04 7.90
C THR A 143 0.28 8.72 7.31
N LEU A 144 0.86 7.60 7.75
CA LEU A 144 0.45 6.27 7.33
C LEU A 144 -0.94 5.88 7.85
N ASP A 145 -1.27 6.25 9.08
CA ASP A 145 -2.59 6.02 9.66
C ASP A 145 -3.71 6.79 8.94
N LYS A 146 -3.44 8.03 8.53
CA LYS A 146 -4.38 8.81 7.72
C LYS A 146 -4.67 8.12 6.39
N LEU A 147 -3.66 7.54 5.74
CA LEU A 147 -3.83 6.74 4.54
C LEU A 147 -4.70 5.50 4.79
N ALA A 148 -4.40 4.75 5.84
CA ALA A 148 -5.15 3.54 6.20
C ALA A 148 -6.63 3.83 6.51
N ARG A 149 -6.93 4.95 7.19
CA ARG A 149 -8.31 5.36 7.48
C ARG A 149 -9.09 5.76 6.25
N THR A 150 -8.45 6.44 5.30
CA THR A 150 -9.08 6.80 4.01
C THR A 150 -9.55 5.56 3.24
N ASP A 151 -8.80 4.45 3.33
CA ASP A 151 -9.21 3.17 2.76
C ASP A 151 -10.48 2.60 3.42
N LEU A 152 -10.53 2.63 4.75
CA LEU A 152 -11.70 2.12 5.49
C LEU A 152 -12.96 2.92 5.16
N GLU A 153 -12.86 4.23 5.01
CA GLU A 153 -13.98 5.07 4.60
C GLU A 153 -14.41 4.77 3.15
N SER A 154 -13.46 4.59 2.23
CA SER A 154 -13.77 4.28 0.82
C SER A 154 -14.40 2.90 0.63
N ILE A 155 -14.03 1.93 1.45
CA ILE A 155 -14.63 0.58 1.45
C ILE A 155 -16.05 0.61 2.04
N SER A 156 -16.30 1.47 3.04
CA SER A 156 -17.63 1.63 3.65
C SER A 156 -18.66 2.20 2.68
N TYR A 157 -18.27 2.95 1.68
CA TYR A 157 -19.18 3.52 0.66
C TYR A 157 -19.47 2.57 -0.52
N THR A 158 -18.80 1.45 -0.65
CA THR A 158 -19.20 0.40 -1.59
C THR A 158 -20.32 -0.42 -0.96
N LYS A 159 -21.48 0.24 -0.73
CA LYS A 159 -22.72 -0.43 -0.37
C LYS A 159 -23.02 -1.42 -1.51
N HIS A 160 -22.76 -2.68 -1.30
CA HIS A 160 -23.36 -3.71 -2.11
C HIS A 160 -24.86 -3.53 -1.92
N ASP A 161 -25.55 -3.19 -2.99
CA ASP A 161 -27.01 -3.32 -3.03
C ASP A 161 -27.31 -4.81 -2.86
N GLU A 162 -27.48 -5.20 -1.58
CA GLU A 162 -27.90 -6.54 -1.24
C GLU A 162 -29.34 -6.71 -1.73
N GLN A 163 -29.48 -7.33 -2.89
CA GLN A 163 -30.79 -7.66 -3.43
C GLN A 163 -31.44 -8.84 -2.67
N PHE A 164 -30.75 -9.37 -1.67
CA PHE A 164 -31.26 -10.43 -0.80
C PHE A 164 -32.65 -10.14 -0.21
N PRO A 165 -33.01 -8.92 0.29
CA PRO A 165 -34.32 -8.65 0.86
C PRO A 165 -35.46 -8.85 -0.15
N VAL A 166 -35.24 -8.54 -1.42
CA VAL A 166 -36.25 -8.69 -2.48
C VAL A 166 -36.51 -10.18 -2.75
N PHE A 167 -35.45 -10.98 -2.87
CA PHE A 167 -35.60 -12.44 -3.07
C PHE A 167 -36.14 -13.14 -1.83
N ALA A 168 -35.77 -12.69 -0.62
CA ALA A 168 -36.32 -13.19 0.64
C ALA A 168 -37.84 -12.90 0.77
N ALA A 169 -38.24 -11.69 0.43
CA ALA A 169 -39.68 -11.33 0.43
C ALA A 169 -40.46 -12.16 -0.58
N LEU A 170 -39.95 -12.36 -1.78
CA LEU A 170 -40.54 -13.23 -2.80
C LEU A 170 -40.69 -14.68 -2.31
N ALA A 171 -39.66 -15.22 -1.67
CA ALA A 171 -39.66 -16.57 -1.11
C ALA A 171 -40.71 -16.71 0.00
N ILE A 172 -40.87 -15.70 0.89
CA ILE A 172 -41.90 -15.70 1.94
C ILE A 172 -43.30 -15.66 1.33
N VAL A 173 -43.52 -14.83 0.31
CA VAL A 173 -44.84 -14.77 -0.37
C VAL A 173 -45.20 -16.11 -1.01
N LEU A 174 -44.22 -16.77 -1.67
CA LEU A 174 -44.40 -18.08 -2.26
C LEU A 174 -44.70 -19.16 -1.21
N LEU A 175 -43.97 -19.15 -0.08
CA LEU A 175 -44.25 -20.06 1.06
C LEU A 175 -45.64 -19.87 1.67
N LEU A 176 -46.06 -18.63 1.89
CA LEU A 176 -47.40 -18.32 2.38
C LEU A 176 -48.46 -18.79 1.38
N GLY A 177 -48.23 -18.57 0.08
CA GLY A 177 -49.12 -19.06 -0.98
C GLY A 177 -49.23 -20.58 -0.96
N LEU A 178 -48.11 -21.29 -0.77
CA LEU A 178 -48.07 -22.75 -0.70
C LEU A 178 -48.77 -23.27 0.54
N LEU A 179 -48.65 -22.60 1.69
CA LEU A 179 -49.28 -22.97 2.94
C LEU A 179 -50.82 -22.80 2.85
N LEU A 180 -51.29 -21.68 2.28
CA LEU A 180 -52.74 -21.45 2.02
C LEU A 180 -53.28 -22.44 0.97
N TYR A 181 -52.43 -22.87 0.02
CA TYR A 181 -52.82 -23.88 -0.97
C TYR A 181 -52.95 -25.29 -0.35
N THR A 182 -52.08 -25.63 0.60
CA THR A 182 -52.06 -26.96 1.24
C THR A 182 -53.22 -27.09 2.23
N GLU A 183 -53.63 -26.02 2.92
CA GLU A 183 -54.77 -26.02 3.85
C GLU A 183 -56.14 -26.01 3.14
N ARG A 184 -56.28 -25.43 1.97
CA ARG A 184 -57.43 -25.52 1.12
C ARG A 184 -57.21 -26.57 0.05
N GLN A 185 -57.71 -27.79 0.23
CA GLN A 185 -57.87 -28.74 -0.86
C GLN A 185 -58.82 -28.12 -1.90
N SER A 186 -58.24 -27.33 -2.81
CA SER A 186 -59.00 -26.68 -3.87
C SER A 186 -59.54 -27.75 -4.83
N PRO A 187 -60.87 -27.88 -5.01
CA PRO A 187 -61.48 -28.88 -5.89
C PRO A 187 -61.05 -28.68 -7.37
N TRP A 188 -60.44 -27.53 -7.68
CA TRP A 188 -60.02 -27.18 -9.02
C TRP A 188 -58.71 -27.88 -9.44
N LEU A 189 -57.81 -28.22 -8.52
CA LEU A 189 -56.54 -28.90 -8.78
C LEU A 189 -56.63 -30.43 -8.72
N GLN A 190 -57.69 -31.00 -8.24
CA GLN A 190 -57.96 -32.43 -8.40
C GLN A 190 -58.14 -32.83 -9.87
N LYS A 191 -58.37 -31.84 -10.77
CA LYS A 191 -58.51 -32.11 -12.22
C LYS A 191 -57.15 -32.32 -12.95
N TYR A 192 -56.03 -31.95 -12.31
CA TYR A 192 -54.67 -32.13 -12.85
C TYR A 192 -53.82 -32.97 -11.89
N ASN A 193 -54.14 -34.26 -11.80
CA ASN A 193 -53.35 -35.24 -11.05
C ASN A 193 -52.05 -35.54 -11.82
N PHE A 194 -50.99 -34.78 -11.56
CA PHE A 194 -49.65 -35.01 -12.14
C PHE A 194 -48.91 -36.21 -11.55
N PHE A 195 -49.42 -36.85 -10.48
CA PHE A 195 -48.75 -37.95 -9.75
C PHE A 195 -49.69 -39.15 -9.48
N THR A 196 -50.44 -39.63 -10.46
CA THR A 196 -51.12 -40.94 -10.30
C THR A 196 -50.12 -42.05 -10.68
N ARG A 197 -49.51 -42.63 -9.68
CA ARG A 197 -48.76 -43.90 -9.82
C ARG A 197 -49.78 -45.00 -10.03
N LYS A 198 -49.89 -45.56 -11.24
CA LYS A 198 -50.64 -46.79 -11.52
C LYS A 198 -50.11 -47.91 -10.62
N GLN A 199 -50.85 -48.35 -9.64
CA GLN A 199 -50.63 -49.66 -9.01
C GLN A 199 -51.09 -50.75 -10.01
N THR A 200 -50.13 -51.46 -10.55
CA THR A 200 -50.39 -52.69 -11.28
C THR A 200 -50.63 -53.76 -10.23
N GLN A 201 -51.90 -54.22 -10.12
CA GLN A 201 -52.22 -55.46 -9.43
C GLN A 201 -51.85 -56.64 -10.35
N ALA A 202 -51.06 -57.57 -9.79
CA ALA A 202 -50.94 -58.93 -10.23
C ALA A 202 -51.67 -59.82 -9.25
#